data_f29a0ebb445b786b6590f892ed9583eb
#
_entry.id   f29a0ebb445b786b6590f892ed9583eb
#
_cell.length_a   1.000
_cell.length_b   1.000
_cell.length_c   1.000
_cell.angle_alpha   90.00
_cell.angle_beta   90.00
_cell.angle_gamma   90.00
#
_symmetry.space_group_name_H-M   'P 1'
#
loop_
_entity.id
_entity.type
_entity.pdbx_description
1 polymer ?
#
loop_
_entity_poly.entity_id
_entity_poly.type
_entity_poly.pdbx_seq_one_letter_code
_entity_poly.pdbx_strand_id
1 'polypeptide(L)'
;MKAIYSQPFMQTERRIEEETQKTIETVGYIHLYNDRIETPSNVFVIGDVFDVTSRSLSAGYCFLYLHTIIGVRTFVIKSSPDRFIFHYRSLK
;
A
#
# COMPACT_ATOMS: atom_id res chain seq x y z
N MET A 1 8.95 13.80 -11.05
CA MET A 1 9.87 13.20 -10.08
C MET A 1 9.59 11.69 -9.98
N LYS A 2 10.63 10.87 -9.99
CA LYS A 2 10.44 9.43 -9.89
C LYS A 2 10.29 9.00 -8.44
N ALA A 3 9.41 8.02 -8.21
CA ALA A 3 9.27 7.43 -6.89
C ALA A 3 10.59 6.75 -6.47
N ILE A 4 10.93 6.83 -5.19
CA ILE A 4 12.05 6.10 -4.62
C ILE A 4 11.81 4.60 -4.70
N TYR A 5 10.57 4.19 -4.45
CA TYR A 5 10.14 2.81 -4.52
C TYR A 5 8.64 2.75 -4.78
N SER A 6 8.21 1.78 -5.56
CA SER A 6 6.80 1.53 -5.82
C SER A 6 6.45 0.11 -5.38
N GLN A 7 5.52 -0.01 -4.44
CA GLN A 7 5.10 -1.29 -3.90
C GLN A 7 3.77 -1.69 -4.52
N PRO A 8 3.72 -2.80 -5.28
CA PRO A 8 2.44 -3.30 -5.77
C PRO A 8 1.63 -3.92 -4.64
N PHE A 9 0.32 -3.72 -4.69
CA PHE A 9 -0.60 -4.33 -3.74
C PHE A 9 -1.86 -4.79 -4.45
N MET A 10 -2.59 -5.71 -3.80
CA MET A 10 -3.82 -6.26 -4.37
C MET A 10 -5.00 -5.36 -4.03
N GLN A 11 -5.78 -5.02 -5.06
CA GLN A 11 -7.05 -4.34 -4.91
C GLN A 11 -8.18 -5.26 -5.33
N THR A 12 -9.30 -5.19 -4.63
CA THR A 12 -10.51 -5.87 -5.05
C THR A 12 -11.57 -4.84 -5.42
N GLU A 13 -12.22 -5.07 -6.54
CA GLU A 13 -13.28 -4.25 -7.06
C GLU A 13 -14.52 -5.10 -7.21
N ARG A 14 -15.66 -4.61 -6.73
CA ARG A 14 -16.94 -5.30 -6.94
C ARG A 14 -17.69 -4.62 -8.06
N ARG A 15 -18.08 -5.41 -9.05
CA ARG A 15 -18.88 -4.94 -10.16
C ARG A 15 -20.15 -5.76 -10.25
N ILE A 16 -21.25 -5.08 -10.59
CA ILE A 16 -22.51 -5.74 -10.90
C ILE A 16 -22.66 -5.72 -12.42
N GLU A 17 -22.58 -6.90 -13.02
CA GLU A 17 -22.78 -7.09 -14.46
C GLU A 17 -23.90 -8.11 -14.65
N GLU A 18 -24.90 -7.77 -15.48
CA GLU A 18 -26.03 -8.66 -15.82
C GLU A 18 -26.65 -9.30 -14.56
N GLU A 19 -26.91 -8.50 -13.54
CA GLU A 19 -27.48 -8.94 -12.26
C GLU A 19 -26.58 -9.90 -11.48
N THR A 20 -25.34 -10.11 -11.91
CA THR A 20 -24.37 -10.94 -11.23
C THR A 20 -23.28 -10.08 -10.60
N GLN A 21 -23.05 -10.27 -9.31
CA GLN A 21 -21.97 -9.58 -8.61
C GLN A 21 -20.66 -10.31 -8.86
N LYS A 22 -19.69 -9.60 -9.45
CA LYS A 22 -18.35 -10.13 -9.71
C LYS A 22 -17.33 -9.39 -8.86
N THR A 23 -16.38 -10.13 -8.32
CA THR A 23 -15.21 -9.57 -7.64
C THR A 23 -14.02 -9.66 -8.59
N ILE A 24 -13.41 -8.51 -8.89
CA ILE A 24 -12.25 -8.44 -9.78
C ILE A 24 -11.05 -8.02 -8.94
N GLU A 25 -9.96 -8.81 -9.04
CA GLU A 25 -8.69 -8.45 -8.42
C GLU A 25 -7.85 -7.66 -9.41
N THR A 26 -7.35 -6.50 -8.97
CA THR A 26 -6.46 -5.67 -9.75
C THR A 26 -5.21 -5.34 -8.92
N VAL A 27 -4.19 -4.81 -9.58
CA VAL A 27 -2.96 -4.42 -8.91
C VAL A 27 -2.91 -2.89 -8.84
N GLY A 28 -2.77 -2.37 -7.63
CA GLY A 28 -2.50 -0.97 -7.41
C GLY A 28 -1.06 -0.78 -6.95
N TYR A 29 -0.62 0.46 -6.86
CA TYR A 29 0.74 0.77 -6.43
C TYR A 29 0.74 1.83 -5.34
N ILE A 30 1.60 1.61 -4.35
CA ILE A 30 1.93 2.61 -3.34
C ILE A 30 3.28 3.19 -3.74
N HIS A 31 3.30 4.49 -4.06
CA HIS A 31 4.52 5.16 -4.49
C HIS A 31 5.13 5.93 -3.32
N LEU A 32 6.39 5.63 -3.02
CA LEU A 32 7.14 6.34 -1.99
C LEU A 32 8.03 7.38 -2.66
N TYR A 33 7.85 8.63 -2.27
CA TYR A 33 8.72 9.74 -2.64
C TYR A 33 9.46 10.25 -1.40
N ASN A 34 10.43 11.13 -1.60
CA ASN A 34 11.18 11.68 -0.47
C ASN A 34 10.35 12.59 0.44
N ASP A 35 9.23 13.11 -0.06
CA ASP A 35 8.38 14.05 0.67
C ASP A 35 6.97 13.55 0.93
N ARG A 36 6.56 12.43 0.31
CA ARG A 36 5.19 11.93 0.42
C ARG A 36 5.07 10.46 0.04
N ILE A 37 3.94 9.89 0.40
CA ILE A 37 3.51 8.57 -0.06
C ILE A 37 2.20 8.75 -0.82
N GLU A 38 2.12 8.22 -2.04
CA GLU A 38 0.91 8.27 -2.86
C GLU A 38 0.30 6.88 -2.97
N THR A 39 -1.00 6.79 -2.70
CA THR A 39 -1.80 5.60 -2.94
C THR A 39 -2.91 5.95 -3.93
N PRO A 40 -3.63 4.97 -4.51
CA PRO A 40 -4.71 5.30 -5.45
C PRO A 40 -5.82 6.19 -4.86
N SER A 41 -6.02 6.14 -3.55
CA SER A 41 -7.11 6.89 -2.90
C SER A 41 -6.62 8.07 -2.06
N ASN A 42 -5.33 8.14 -1.72
CA ASN A 42 -4.83 9.16 -0.79
C ASN A 42 -3.40 9.56 -1.13
N VAL A 43 -3.06 10.79 -0.76
CA VAL A 43 -1.69 11.28 -0.76
C VAL A 43 -1.37 11.75 0.66
N PHE A 44 -0.28 11.22 1.22
CA PHE A 44 0.17 11.58 2.57
C PHE A 44 1.55 12.23 2.48
N VAL A 45 1.71 13.43 3.05
CA VAL A 45 3.06 13.96 3.23
C VAL A 45 3.79 13.11 4.26
N ILE A 46 5.12 13.02 4.16
CA ILE A 46 5.90 12.13 5.02
C ILE A 46 5.69 12.43 6.51
N GLY A 47 5.50 13.68 6.87
CA GLY A 47 5.24 14.05 8.27
C GLY A 47 3.93 13.51 8.83
N ASP A 48 2.97 13.19 7.98
CA ASP A 48 1.67 12.64 8.36
C ASP A 48 1.68 11.10 8.43
N VAL A 49 2.79 10.46 8.05
CA VAL A 49 2.97 9.01 8.17
C VAL A 49 3.90 8.77 9.35
N PHE A 50 3.38 8.13 10.39
CA PHE A 50 4.11 7.93 11.64
C PHE A 50 5.01 6.71 11.61
N ASP A 51 4.58 5.65 10.91
CA ASP A 51 5.37 4.43 10.76
C ASP A 51 4.78 3.59 9.63
N VAL A 52 5.58 2.62 9.18
CA VAL A 52 5.16 1.60 8.22
C VAL A 52 5.57 0.26 8.79
N THR A 53 4.61 -0.61 9.01
CA THR A 53 4.85 -1.94 9.56
C THR A 53 4.23 -3.00 8.66
N SER A 54 4.52 -4.26 8.93
CA SER A 54 3.99 -5.36 8.14
C SER A 54 3.73 -6.58 9.02
N ARG A 55 2.85 -7.45 8.50
CA ARG A 55 2.56 -8.74 9.14
C ARG A 55 2.51 -9.81 8.05
N SER A 56 3.26 -10.88 8.25
CA SER A 56 3.23 -12.01 7.33
C SER A 56 1.96 -12.82 7.50
N LEU A 57 1.38 -13.20 6.36
CA LEU A 57 0.26 -14.12 6.28
C LEU A 57 0.74 -15.43 5.66
N SER A 58 -0.15 -16.41 5.56
CA SER A 58 0.15 -17.65 4.86
C SER A 58 0.20 -17.43 3.35
N ALA A 59 0.79 -18.40 2.62
CA ALA A 59 0.83 -18.45 1.16
C ALA A 59 1.52 -17.25 0.50
N GLY A 60 2.53 -16.67 1.15
CA GLY A 60 3.32 -15.59 0.57
C GLY A 60 2.67 -14.21 0.61
N TYR A 61 1.52 -14.09 1.24
CA TYR A 61 0.85 -12.79 1.41
C TYR A 61 1.34 -12.09 2.66
N CYS A 62 1.33 -10.75 2.60
CA CYS A 62 1.63 -9.90 3.76
C CYS A 62 0.61 -8.78 3.85
N PHE A 63 0.33 -8.32 5.08
CA PHE A 63 -0.30 -7.03 5.28
C PHE A 63 0.77 -5.97 5.40
N LEU A 64 0.58 -4.86 4.72
CA LEU A 64 1.38 -3.66 4.88
C LEU A 64 0.52 -2.58 5.52
N TYR A 65 0.98 -2.04 6.64
CA TYR A 65 0.24 -1.04 7.39
C TYR A 65 0.92 0.31 7.30
N LEU A 66 0.19 1.31 6.83
CA LEU A 66 0.61 2.71 6.90
C LEU A 66 -0.07 3.34 8.10
N HIS A 67 0.72 3.71 9.11
CA HIS A 67 0.21 4.39 10.30
C HIS A 67 0.23 5.89 10.04
N THR A 68 -0.95 6.45 9.78
CA THR A 68 -1.07 7.84 9.33
C THR A 68 -1.92 8.67 10.29
N ILE A 69 -1.90 9.97 10.06
CA ILE A 69 -2.68 10.94 10.85
C ILE A 69 -4.20 10.68 10.76
N ILE A 70 -4.67 10.03 9.70
CA ILE A 70 -6.10 9.68 9.55
C ILE A 70 -6.39 8.23 9.94
N GLY A 71 -5.43 7.53 10.55
CA GLY A 71 -5.57 6.16 11.00
C GLY A 71 -4.68 5.19 10.24
N VAL A 72 -4.86 3.91 10.51
CA VAL A 72 -4.08 2.85 9.88
C VAL A 72 -4.72 2.47 8.54
N ARG A 73 -3.90 2.48 7.49
CA ARG A 73 -4.30 2.00 6.15
C ARG A 73 -3.65 0.64 5.91
N THR A 74 -4.45 -0.34 5.55
CA THR A 74 -4.02 -1.72 5.37
C THR A 74 -4.01 -2.09 3.89
N PHE A 75 -2.92 -2.70 3.44
CA PHE A 75 -2.76 -3.17 2.06
C PHE A 75 -2.34 -4.63 2.08
N VAL A 76 -2.91 -5.41 1.16
CA VAL A 76 -2.52 -6.81 0.98
C VAL A 76 -1.51 -6.88 -0.16
N ILE A 77 -0.33 -7.44 0.10
CA ILE A 77 0.73 -7.56 -0.89
C ILE A 77 1.16 -9.01 -1.05
N LYS A 78 1.61 -9.36 -2.25
CA LYS A 78 2.10 -10.71 -2.59
C LYS A 78 3.62 -10.80 -2.59
N SER A 79 4.30 -9.70 -2.32
CA SER A 79 5.75 -9.63 -2.30
C SER A 79 6.22 -9.16 -0.93
N SER A 80 7.55 -9.21 -0.70
CA SER A 80 8.11 -8.74 0.56
C SER A 80 7.96 -7.22 0.68
N PRO A 81 7.50 -6.70 1.84
CA PRO A 81 7.42 -5.26 2.09
C PRO A 81 8.75 -4.67 2.53
N ASP A 82 9.81 -5.47 2.67
CA ASP A 82 11.03 -5.07 3.33
C ASP A 82 11.71 -3.88 2.66
N ARG A 83 11.74 -3.84 1.33
CA ARG A 83 12.34 -2.72 0.60
C ARG A 83 11.57 -1.43 0.78
N PHE A 84 10.25 -1.50 0.76
CA PHE A 84 9.42 -0.32 0.99
C PHE A 84 9.68 0.24 2.39
N ILE A 85 9.67 -0.62 3.40
CA ILE A 85 9.91 -0.24 4.78
C ILE A 85 11.32 0.33 4.95
N PHE A 86 12.32 -0.32 4.35
CA PHE A 86 13.70 0.15 4.40
C PHE A 86 13.83 1.57 3.83
N HIS A 87 13.29 1.80 2.63
CA HIS A 87 13.37 3.12 2.01
C HIS A 87 12.60 4.17 2.80
N TYR A 88 11.44 3.80 3.34
CA TYR A 88 10.66 4.72 4.16
C TYR A 88 11.45 5.12 5.41
N ARG A 89 12.01 4.14 6.13
CA ARG A 89 12.77 4.41 7.36
C ARG A 89 14.03 5.22 7.10
N SER A 90 14.60 5.11 5.92
CA SER A 90 15.76 5.90 5.53
C SER A 90 15.45 7.40 5.40
N LEU A 91 14.18 7.76 5.27
CA LEU A 91 13.74 9.15 5.21
C LEU A 91 13.52 9.79 6.58
N LYS A 92 13.53 9.01 7.64
CA LYS A 92 13.25 9.47 9.00
C LYS A 92 14.50 9.71 9.81
#